data_d50d823ebf9b4f866ce5ecfefb79bbbf
#
_entry.id   d50d823ebf9b4f866ce5ecfefb79bbbf
#
_cell.length_a   1.000
_cell.length_b   1.000
_cell.length_c   1.000
_cell.angle_alpha   90.00
_cell.angle_beta   90.00
_cell.angle_gamma   90.00
#
_symmetry.space_group_name_H-M   'P 1'
#
loop_
_entity.id
_entity.type
_entity.pdbx_description
1 polymer ?
#
loop_
_entity_poly.entity_id
_entity_poly.type
_entity_poly.pdbx_seq_one_letter_code
_entity_poly.pdbx_strand_id
1 'polypeptide(L)'
;MQKLFLYPLNTFFAVLLGLLFTFFNFSYFYKIPSYNDIFRIFIIMLAYLFISIFFLKRKKINIIPNERLKNIYKPLLVISSLGFVIELVLYGIPLLAQGGRDEYKSIPVLHVLFYSILICSIIFSSIYGSAKSIIISFAIALVISVLFFTRQMLMVSFMIFMISMFIRYSQYKKIYIYILFFIFFLTVLFSFLGDIRQQSAGDYVDNYVYMIGGANENGTMLGTALYWVWLYIASPIYNLYLNFNVNNEMADACITYNKVGDCFSPYISNVVMPNTISKYIGAEQIDIESVVQNLNVGTGYAKAARLFGLAGVISQITLQFLFYVIGYILTPSRVRVVYTIYFSALSFFMIFDNLFVKGEFFFVFIIIMIIGKFFSSPIKENFEKKM
;
A
#
# COMPACT_ATOMS: atom_id res chain seq x y z
N MET A 1 -17.56 -13.71 2.89
CA MET A 1 -16.48 -13.33 1.95
C MET A 1 -16.15 -11.83 1.96
N GLN A 2 -17.08 -10.87 1.79
CA GLN A 2 -16.72 -9.43 1.79
C GLN A 2 -15.84 -8.99 2.98
N LYS A 3 -16.09 -9.49 4.19
CA LYS A 3 -15.33 -9.11 5.39
C LYS A 3 -13.84 -9.51 5.35
N LEU A 4 -13.50 -10.57 4.62
CA LEU A 4 -12.12 -11.06 4.51
C LEU A 4 -11.20 -10.09 3.75
N PHE A 5 -11.77 -9.30 2.82
CA PHE A 5 -11.04 -8.32 2.03
C PHE A 5 -11.01 -6.92 2.67
N LEU A 6 -11.61 -6.78 3.85
CA LEU A 6 -11.67 -5.51 4.56
C LEU A 6 -10.79 -5.52 5.81
N TYR A 7 -10.30 -4.32 6.16
CA TYR A 7 -9.59 -4.12 7.42
C TYR A 7 -10.47 -4.54 8.61
N PRO A 8 -9.94 -5.24 9.60
CA PRO A 8 -8.53 -5.63 9.80
C PRO A 8 -8.18 -7.03 9.27
N LEU A 9 -9.14 -7.82 8.81
CA LEU A 9 -8.89 -9.21 8.41
C LEU A 9 -7.99 -9.35 7.18
N ASN A 10 -8.08 -8.43 6.23
CA ASN A 10 -7.19 -8.46 5.07
C ASN A 10 -5.72 -8.27 5.46
N THR A 11 -5.43 -7.44 6.47
CA THR A 11 -4.07 -7.25 6.98
C THR A 11 -3.59 -8.49 7.73
N PHE A 12 -4.46 -9.13 8.52
CA PHE A 12 -4.15 -10.43 9.13
C PHE A 12 -3.73 -11.45 8.07
N PHE A 13 -4.50 -11.59 6.98
CA PHE A 13 -4.17 -12.54 5.92
C PHE A 13 -2.91 -12.15 5.14
N ALA A 14 -2.64 -10.86 4.97
CA ALA A 14 -1.40 -10.40 4.35
C ALA A 14 -0.18 -10.80 5.19
N VAL A 15 -0.22 -10.56 6.50
CA VAL A 15 0.86 -10.95 7.43
C VAL A 15 1.02 -12.47 7.49
N LEU A 16 -0.09 -13.22 7.53
CA LEU A 16 -0.06 -14.69 7.48
C LEU A 16 0.59 -15.19 6.18
N LEU A 17 0.23 -14.62 5.04
CA LEU A 17 0.83 -14.96 3.74
C LEU A 17 2.33 -14.70 3.76
N GLY A 18 2.75 -13.54 4.26
CA GLY A 18 4.17 -13.21 4.41
C GLY A 18 4.91 -14.20 5.26
N LEU A 19 4.36 -14.56 6.42
CA LEU A 19 4.93 -15.57 7.31
C LEU A 19 5.05 -16.93 6.61
N LEU A 20 4.00 -17.38 5.92
CA LEU A 20 4.03 -18.68 5.20
C LEU A 20 5.12 -18.70 4.12
N PHE A 21 5.33 -17.60 3.41
CA PHE A 21 6.36 -17.51 2.38
C PHE A 21 7.78 -17.56 2.95
N THR A 22 8.01 -17.21 4.21
CA THR A 22 9.34 -17.34 4.85
C THR A 22 9.73 -18.79 5.16
N PHE A 23 8.78 -19.73 5.17
CA PHE A 23 9.10 -21.15 5.35
C PHE A 23 9.58 -21.82 4.06
N PHE A 24 9.38 -21.19 2.89
CA PHE A 24 9.93 -21.70 1.64
C PHE A 24 11.41 -21.30 1.54
N ASN A 25 12.27 -22.27 1.60
CA ASN A 25 13.72 -22.08 1.51
C ASN A 25 14.14 -22.00 0.03
N PHE A 26 13.98 -20.82 -0.59
CA PHE A 26 14.34 -20.58 -1.99
C PHE A 26 15.58 -19.71 -2.17
N SER A 27 16.24 -19.30 -1.08
CA SER A 27 17.42 -18.43 -1.12
C SER A 27 18.46 -18.85 -0.08
N TYR A 28 19.74 -18.64 -0.41
CA TYR A 28 20.85 -18.76 0.53
C TYR A 28 20.94 -17.57 1.51
N PHE A 29 20.40 -16.42 1.16
CA PHE A 29 20.47 -15.21 1.99
C PHE A 29 19.42 -15.18 3.11
N TYR A 30 18.27 -15.83 2.89
CA TYR A 30 17.14 -15.81 3.80
C TYR A 30 17.02 -17.12 4.57
N LYS A 31 17.43 -17.10 5.84
CA LYS A 31 17.38 -18.28 6.71
C LYS A 31 15.96 -18.49 7.24
N ILE A 32 15.62 -19.74 7.53
CA ILE A 32 14.34 -20.10 8.17
C ILE A 32 14.20 -19.30 9.49
N PRO A 33 13.02 -18.69 9.76
CA PRO A 33 12.81 -17.88 10.94
C PRO A 33 13.02 -18.63 12.25
N SER A 34 13.58 -17.96 13.25
CA SER A 34 13.68 -18.49 14.61
C SER A 34 12.30 -18.57 15.29
N TYR A 35 12.18 -19.36 16.36
CA TYR A 35 10.93 -19.39 17.16
C TYR A 35 10.54 -18.02 17.70
N ASN A 36 11.50 -17.20 18.11
CA ASN A 36 11.23 -15.83 18.58
C ASN A 36 10.66 -14.94 17.47
N ASP A 37 11.17 -15.06 16.25
CA ASP A 37 10.67 -14.29 15.11
C ASP A 37 9.24 -14.69 14.76
N ILE A 38 8.97 -16.00 14.70
CA ILE A 38 7.62 -16.53 14.48
C ILE A 38 6.67 -16.04 15.57
N PHE A 39 7.09 -16.08 16.84
CA PHE A 39 6.28 -15.62 17.97
C PHE A 39 5.92 -14.14 17.87
N ARG A 40 6.87 -13.26 17.47
CA ARG A 40 6.61 -11.83 17.26
C ARG A 40 5.58 -11.60 16.18
N ILE A 41 5.69 -12.29 15.03
CA ILE A 41 4.69 -12.20 13.96
C ILE A 41 3.32 -12.72 14.42
N PHE A 42 3.31 -13.80 15.21
CA PHE A 42 2.08 -14.33 15.78
C PHE A 42 1.36 -13.32 16.67
N ILE A 43 2.08 -12.55 17.49
CA ILE A 43 1.51 -11.46 18.29
C ILE A 43 0.90 -10.36 17.38
N ILE A 44 1.57 -9.98 16.31
CA ILE A 44 1.05 -9.02 15.32
C ILE A 44 -0.28 -9.54 14.73
N MET A 45 -0.31 -10.81 14.34
CA MET A 45 -1.52 -11.46 13.84
C MET A 45 -2.65 -11.48 14.87
N LEU A 46 -2.34 -11.83 16.13
CA LEU A 46 -3.31 -11.81 17.24
C LEU A 46 -3.89 -10.41 17.47
N ALA A 47 -3.08 -9.36 17.38
CA ALA A 47 -3.56 -7.98 17.49
C ALA A 47 -4.61 -7.66 16.42
N TYR A 48 -4.40 -8.05 15.16
CA TYR A 48 -5.39 -7.87 14.10
C TYR A 48 -6.63 -8.75 14.28
N LEU A 49 -6.49 -9.98 14.75
CA LEU A 49 -7.63 -10.82 15.10
C LEU A 49 -8.46 -10.20 16.24
N PHE A 50 -7.81 -9.70 17.28
CA PHE A 50 -8.48 -9.01 18.37
C PHE A 50 -9.27 -7.80 17.89
N ILE A 51 -8.65 -6.94 17.08
CA ILE A 51 -9.34 -5.80 16.46
C ILE A 51 -10.52 -6.28 15.61
N SER A 52 -10.40 -7.43 14.93
CA SER A 52 -11.46 -7.94 14.06
C SER A 52 -12.74 -8.29 14.81
N ILE A 53 -12.66 -8.61 16.11
CA ILE A 53 -13.83 -8.92 16.96
C ILE A 53 -14.78 -7.72 16.99
N PHE A 54 -14.27 -6.49 17.05
CA PHE A 54 -15.09 -5.27 17.01
C PHE A 54 -15.89 -5.11 15.71
N PHE A 55 -15.44 -5.77 14.63
CA PHE A 55 -16.06 -5.72 13.31
C PHE A 55 -16.88 -6.96 12.94
N LEU A 56 -16.94 -7.99 13.81
CA LEU A 56 -17.69 -9.23 13.53
C LEU A 56 -19.18 -8.95 13.27
N LYS A 57 -19.76 -8.02 14.01
CA LYS A 57 -21.18 -7.63 13.88
C LYS A 57 -21.44 -6.64 12.74
N ARG A 58 -20.42 -6.25 11.98
CA ARG A 58 -20.59 -5.29 10.87
C ARG A 58 -21.55 -5.86 9.82
N LYS A 59 -22.57 -5.07 9.47
CA LYS A 59 -23.48 -5.41 8.36
C LYS A 59 -22.72 -5.47 7.04
N LYS A 60 -23.27 -6.22 6.06
CA LYS A 60 -22.73 -6.18 4.69
C LYS A 60 -22.67 -4.74 4.20
N ILE A 61 -21.59 -4.43 3.47
CA ILE A 61 -21.45 -3.14 2.84
C ILE A 61 -22.35 -3.12 1.61
N ASN A 62 -23.32 -2.21 1.63
CA ASN A 62 -24.17 -1.94 0.48
C ASN A 62 -23.70 -0.64 -0.19
N ILE A 63 -23.45 -0.71 -1.48
CA ILE A 63 -23.11 0.47 -2.28
C ILE A 63 -24.43 1.13 -2.67
N ILE A 64 -24.67 2.32 -2.14
CA ILE A 64 -25.84 3.11 -2.49
C ILE A 64 -25.53 3.89 -3.77
N PRO A 65 -26.26 3.65 -4.88
CA PRO A 65 -26.05 4.40 -6.11
C PRO A 65 -26.20 5.91 -5.88
N ASN A 66 -25.29 6.70 -6.45
CA ASN A 66 -25.33 8.14 -6.36
C ASN A 66 -24.79 8.73 -7.69
N GLU A 67 -25.67 9.34 -8.48
CA GLU A 67 -25.34 9.86 -9.80
C GLU A 67 -24.28 10.99 -9.76
N ARG A 68 -24.24 11.80 -8.69
CA ARG A 68 -23.19 12.80 -8.52
C ARG A 68 -21.84 12.16 -8.29
N LEU A 69 -21.77 11.16 -7.39
CA LEU A 69 -20.52 10.45 -7.11
C LEU A 69 -20.08 9.59 -8.29
N LYS A 70 -21.03 9.09 -9.09
CA LYS A 70 -20.75 8.31 -10.30
C LYS A 70 -19.92 9.07 -11.34
N ASN A 71 -20.11 10.38 -11.45
CA ASN A 71 -19.45 11.20 -12.46
C ASN A 71 -18.19 11.92 -11.93
N ILE A 72 -17.96 11.92 -10.61
CA ILE A 72 -16.86 12.69 -10.01
C ILE A 72 -15.47 12.19 -10.43
N TYR A 73 -15.34 10.90 -10.79
CA TYR A 73 -14.06 10.35 -11.26
C TYR A 73 -13.55 11.05 -12.52
N LYS A 74 -14.44 11.57 -13.38
CA LYS A 74 -14.04 12.20 -14.65
C LYS A 74 -13.18 13.45 -14.46
N PRO A 75 -13.63 14.50 -13.72
CA PRO A 75 -12.78 15.65 -13.47
C PRO A 75 -11.52 15.29 -12.70
N LEU A 76 -11.59 14.36 -11.73
CA LEU A 76 -10.41 13.91 -11.00
C LEU A 76 -9.38 13.25 -11.95
N LEU A 77 -9.85 12.42 -12.87
CA LEU A 77 -8.99 11.74 -13.85
C LEU A 77 -8.35 12.75 -14.82
N VAL A 78 -9.12 13.73 -15.30
CA VAL A 78 -8.62 14.78 -16.21
C VAL A 78 -7.57 15.64 -15.50
N ILE A 79 -7.86 16.13 -14.28
CA ILE A 79 -6.93 16.98 -13.53
C ILE A 79 -5.62 16.24 -13.25
N SER A 80 -5.70 15.00 -12.77
CA SER A 80 -4.48 14.22 -12.49
C SER A 80 -3.69 13.90 -13.76
N SER A 81 -4.35 13.50 -14.85
CA SER A 81 -3.68 13.19 -16.11
C SER A 81 -2.99 14.41 -16.71
N LEU A 82 -3.65 15.58 -16.71
CA LEU A 82 -3.05 16.83 -17.16
C LEU A 82 -1.85 17.22 -16.28
N GLY A 83 -1.98 17.07 -14.97
CA GLY A 83 -0.87 17.33 -14.04
C GLY A 83 0.35 16.47 -14.33
N PHE A 84 0.16 15.16 -14.54
CA PHE A 84 1.26 14.26 -14.91
C PHE A 84 1.84 14.55 -16.30
N VAL A 85 1.02 14.91 -17.29
CA VAL A 85 1.51 15.31 -18.61
C VAL A 85 2.40 16.55 -18.51
N ILE A 86 1.96 17.58 -17.75
CA ILE A 86 2.76 18.77 -17.51
C ILE A 86 4.11 18.39 -16.86
N GLU A 87 4.08 17.51 -15.88
CA GLU A 87 5.28 17.07 -15.17
C GLU A 87 6.24 16.32 -16.10
N LEU A 88 5.73 15.43 -16.97
CA LEU A 88 6.53 14.72 -17.96
C LEU A 88 7.12 15.65 -19.03
N VAL A 89 6.41 16.70 -19.41
CA VAL A 89 6.92 17.73 -20.36
C VAL A 89 8.05 18.55 -19.73
N LEU A 90 7.93 18.90 -18.44
CA LEU A 90 8.92 19.73 -17.76
C LEU A 90 10.20 18.98 -17.37
N TYR A 91 10.09 17.72 -16.95
CA TYR A 91 11.20 16.97 -16.36
C TYR A 91 11.61 15.71 -17.14
N GLY A 92 10.93 15.43 -18.26
CA GLY A 92 11.16 14.24 -19.05
C GLY A 92 10.45 12.99 -18.52
N ILE A 93 10.63 11.88 -19.20
CA ILE A 93 9.99 10.59 -18.88
C ILE A 93 11.01 9.74 -18.11
N PRO A 94 10.76 9.41 -16.82
CA PRO A 94 11.67 8.60 -16.00
C PRO A 94 12.02 7.24 -16.63
N LEU A 95 11.07 6.63 -17.34
CA LEU A 95 11.28 5.37 -18.07
C LEU A 95 12.43 5.46 -19.10
N LEU A 96 12.64 6.62 -19.69
CA LEU A 96 13.63 6.85 -20.75
C LEU A 96 14.92 7.54 -20.25
N ALA A 97 14.95 7.96 -19.00
CA ALA A 97 16.09 8.64 -18.39
C ALA A 97 17.21 7.64 -18.03
N GLN A 98 18.46 7.97 -18.30
CA GLN A 98 19.62 7.10 -18.00
C GLN A 98 19.77 6.78 -16.50
N GLY A 99 19.42 7.70 -15.61
CA GLY A 99 19.38 7.48 -14.13
C GLY A 99 18.06 6.95 -13.61
N GLY A 100 17.09 6.66 -14.49
CA GLY A 100 15.78 6.14 -14.10
C GLY A 100 15.02 7.09 -13.15
N ARG A 101 14.30 6.51 -12.19
CA ARG A 101 13.48 7.26 -11.23
C ARG A 101 14.30 8.02 -10.19
N ASP A 102 15.49 7.56 -9.87
CA ASP A 102 16.25 8.09 -8.71
C ASP A 102 16.80 9.50 -9.01
N GLU A 103 17.01 9.83 -10.26
CA GLU A 103 17.41 11.17 -10.71
C GLU A 103 16.23 12.07 -11.10
N TYR A 104 15.02 11.52 -11.15
CA TYR A 104 13.84 12.27 -11.57
C TYR A 104 13.43 13.31 -10.53
N LYS A 105 13.36 14.57 -10.98
CA LYS A 105 12.86 15.69 -10.17
C LYS A 105 11.38 15.91 -10.49
N SER A 106 10.50 15.66 -9.53
CA SER A 106 9.09 15.97 -9.64
C SER A 106 8.79 17.41 -9.19
N ILE A 107 7.60 17.92 -9.53
CA ILE A 107 7.12 19.19 -8.97
C ILE A 107 6.79 18.97 -7.49
N PRO A 108 7.52 19.57 -6.53
CA PRO A 108 7.25 19.37 -5.11
C PRO A 108 5.78 19.66 -4.77
N VAL A 109 5.19 18.88 -3.88
CA VAL A 109 3.80 18.98 -3.44
C VAL A 109 2.77 18.65 -4.52
N LEU A 110 2.90 19.21 -5.75
CA LEU A 110 1.93 18.97 -6.83
C LEU A 110 1.94 17.53 -7.32
N HIS A 111 3.11 16.90 -7.42
CA HIS A 111 3.23 15.47 -7.72
C HIS A 111 2.40 14.62 -6.75
N VAL A 112 2.57 14.87 -5.45
CA VAL A 112 1.81 14.19 -4.39
C VAL A 112 0.31 14.41 -4.55
N LEU A 113 -0.11 15.62 -4.87
CA LEU A 113 -1.51 15.96 -5.09
C LEU A 113 -2.10 15.27 -6.32
N PHE A 114 -1.40 15.31 -7.48
CA PHE A 114 -1.85 14.64 -8.71
C PHE A 114 -1.96 13.12 -8.51
N TYR A 115 -1.01 12.53 -7.79
CA TYR A 115 -1.04 11.13 -7.42
C TYR A 115 -2.26 10.80 -6.56
N SER A 116 -2.52 11.59 -5.52
CA SER A 116 -3.67 11.41 -4.64
C SER A 116 -5.01 11.57 -5.39
N ILE A 117 -5.10 12.54 -6.30
CA ILE A 117 -6.30 12.75 -7.14
C ILE A 117 -6.52 11.56 -8.08
N LEU A 118 -5.45 11.01 -8.69
CA LEU A 118 -5.56 9.85 -9.55
C LEU A 118 -6.09 8.63 -8.78
N ILE A 119 -5.54 8.34 -7.60
CA ILE A 119 -6.03 7.27 -6.73
C ILE A 119 -7.51 7.48 -6.39
N CYS A 120 -7.92 8.70 -6.04
CA CYS A 120 -9.33 9.01 -5.82
C CYS A 120 -10.19 8.71 -7.05
N SER A 121 -9.74 9.07 -8.26
CA SER A 121 -10.48 8.78 -9.48
C SER A 121 -10.69 7.27 -9.67
N ILE A 122 -9.67 6.45 -9.38
CA ILE A 122 -9.75 4.98 -9.46
C ILE A 122 -10.76 4.43 -8.44
N ILE A 123 -10.73 4.91 -7.19
CA ILE A 123 -11.66 4.44 -6.16
C ILE A 123 -13.10 4.78 -6.55
N PHE A 124 -13.38 6.02 -6.92
CA PHE A 124 -14.73 6.46 -7.27
C PHE A 124 -15.24 5.76 -8.54
N SER A 125 -14.41 5.59 -9.58
CA SER A 125 -14.77 4.85 -10.77
C SER A 125 -15.05 3.38 -10.47
N SER A 126 -14.26 2.74 -9.61
CA SER A 126 -14.42 1.32 -9.25
C SER A 126 -15.69 1.06 -8.44
N ILE A 127 -16.10 1.99 -7.57
CA ILE A 127 -17.26 1.82 -6.71
C ILE A 127 -18.56 2.25 -7.41
N TYR A 128 -18.57 3.41 -8.07
CA TYR A 128 -19.79 4.00 -8.62
C TYR A 128 -19.84 3.98 -10.15
N GLY A 129 -18.71 3.79 -10.83
CA GLY A 129 -18.61 3.88 -12.27
C GLY A 129 -19.19 2.68 -13.03
N SER A 130 -19.28 2.81 -14.37
CA SER A 130 -19.56 1.72 -15.28
C SER A 130 -18.30 0.86 -15.50
N ALA A 131 -18.45 -0.35 -16.06
CA ALA A 131 -17.30 -1.19 -16.43
C ALA A 131 -16.32 -0.45 -17.35
N LYS A 132 -16.83 0.34 -18.31
CA LYS A 132 -16.01 1.16 -19.21
C LYS A 132 -15.20 2.21 -18.44
N SER A 133 -15.81 2.90 -17.46
CA SER A 133 -15.10 3.91 -16.68
C SER A 133 -14.02 3.31 -15.78
N ILE A 134 -14.26 2.12 -15.26
CA ILE A 134 -13.27 1.39 -14.46
C ILE A 134 -12.05 1.03 -15.33
N ILE A 135 -12.28 0.46 -16.50
CA ILE A 135 -11.21 0.07 -17.44
C ILE A 135 -10.39 1.31 -17.85
N ILE A 136 -11.05 2.42 -18.19
CA ILE A 136 -10.35 3.65 -18.60
C ILE A 136 -9.50 4.20 -17.45
N SER A 137 -10.06 4.34 -16.24
CA SER A 137 -9.31 4.86 -15.09
C SER A 137 -8.12 3.98 -14.73
N PHE A 138 -8.29 2.66 -14.80
CA PHE A 138 -7.22 1.72 -14.52
C PHE A 138 -6.15 1.72 -15.62
N ALA A 139 -6.53 1.78 -16.89
CA ALA A 139 -5.59 1.87 -18.00
C ALA A 139 -4.71 3.13 -17.92
N ILE A 140 -5.32 4.28 -17.60
CA ILE A 140 -4.57 5.53 -17.40
C ILE A 140 -3.61 5.40 -16.22
N ALA A 141 -4.05 4.83 -15.09
CA ALA A 141 -3.18 4.60 -13.94
C ALA A 141 -2.02 3.65 -14.27
N LEU A 142 -2.27 2.61 -15.06
CA LEU A 142 -1.24 1.69 -15.53
C LEU A 142 -0.20 2.42 -16.40
N VAL A 143 -0.65 3.19 -17.39
CA VAL A 143 0.25 3.98 -18.25
C VAL A 143 1.10 4.94 -17.42
N ILE A 144 0.49 5.70 -16.51
CA ILE A 144 1.21 6.63 -15.65
C ILE A 144 2.21 5.87 -14.76
N SER A 145 1.79 4.73 -14.17
CA SER A 145 2.68 3.92 -13.32
C SER A 145 3.90 3.39 -14.08
N VAL A 146 3.73 3.01 -15.34
CA VAL A 146 4.84 2.55 -16.19
C VAL A 146 5.76 3.72 -16.55
N LEU A 147 5.22 4.85 -17.01
CA LEU A 147 6.01 6.02 -17.40
C LEU A 147 6.86 6.58 -16.24
N PHE A 148 6.32 6.54 -15.02
CA PHE A 148 7.01 7.00 -13.80
C PHE A 148 7.78 5.90 -13.06
N PHE A 149 7.83 4.68 -13.56
CA PHE A 149 8.43 3.52 -12.87
C PHE A 149 7.90 3.30 -11.44
N THR A 150 6.60 3.56 -11.22
CA THR A 150 5.98 3.48 -9.89
C THR A 150 5.20 2.19 -9.70
N ARG A 151 5.90 1.08 -9.42
CA ARG A 151 5.26 -0.20 -9.11
C ARG A 151 4.24 -0.11 -7.97
N GLN A 152 4.53 0.71 -6.96
CA GLN A 152 3.66 0.90 -5.81
C GLN A 152 2.28 1.46 -6.18
N MET A 153 2.23 2.47 -7.07
CA MET A 153 0.99 3.03 -7.58
C MET A 153 0.15 1.98 -8.31
N LEU A 154 0.80 1.19 -9.16
CA LEU A 154 0.14 0.11 -9.88
C LEU A 154 -0.50 -0.91 -8.92
N MET A 155 0.26 -1.37 -7.92
CA MET A 155 -0.19 -2.36 -6.96
C MET A 155 -1.32 -1.85 -6.07
N VAL A 156 -1.25 -0.60 -5.58
CA VAL A 156 -2.32 0.02 -4.78
C VAL A 156 -3.59 0.20 -5.61
N SER A 157 -3.46 0.69 -6.85
CA SER A 157 -4.58 0.83 -7.78
C SER A 157 -5.27 -0.51 -8.05
N PHE A 158 -4.46 -1.56 -8.24
CA PHE A 158 -4.96 -2.92 -8.42
C PHE A 158 -5.69 -3.44 -7.19
N MET A 159 -5.12 -3.26 -6.00
CA MET A 159 -5.75 -3.74 -4.77
C MET A 159 -7.09 -3.04 -4.50
N ILE A 160 -7.17 -1.73 -4.77
CA ILE A 160 -8.42 -0.97 -4.71
C ILE A 160 -9.45 -1.55 -5.67
N PHE A 161 -9.04 -1.80 -6.92
CA PHE A 161 -9.88 -2.42 -7.93
C PHE A 161 -10.39 -3.79 -7.48
N MET A 162 -9.50 -4.65 -6.98
CA MET A 162 -9.83 -5.99 -6.50
C MET A 162 -10.87 -5.95 -5.37
N ILE A 163 -10.61 -5.17 -4.31
CA ILE A 163 -11.53 -5.07 -3.17
C ILE A 163 -12.89 -4.52 -3.63
N SER A 164 -12.88 -3.51 -4.51
CA SER A 164 -14.11 -2.92 -5.05
C SER A 164 -14.93 -3.94 -5.86
N MET A 165 -14.26 -4.75 -6.69
CA MET A 165 -14.89 -5.80 -7.48
C MET A 165 -15.48 -6.90 -6.60
N PHE A 166 -14.75 -7.33 -5.55
CA PHE A 166 -15.29 -8.30 -4.59
C PHE A 166 -16.52 -7.78 -3.85
N ILE A 167 -16.55 -6.51 -3.49
CA ILE A 167 -17.71 -5.92 -2.81
C ILE A 167 -18.89 -5.80 -3.78
N ARG A 168 -18.64 -5.37 -5.01
CA ARG A 168 -19.68 -5.06 -5.99
C ARG A 168 -20.25 -6.30 -6.68
N TYR A 169 -19.41 -7.28 -7.00
CA TYR A 169 -19.75 -8.40 -7.88
C TYR A 169 -19.54 -9.78 -7.25
N SER A 170 -19.44 -9.87 -5.92
CA SER A 170 -19.21 -11.14 -5.19
C SER A 170 -20.24 -12.24 -5.46
N GLN A 171 -21.41 -11.89 -5.96
CA GLN A 171 -22.47 -12.83 -6.35
C GLN A 171 -22.20 -13.53 -7.70
N TYR A 172 -21.29 -12.99 -8.55
CA TYR A 172 -21.01 -13.54 -9.85
C TYR A 172 -19.74 -14.40 -9.81
N LYS A 173 -19.88 -15.73 -9.92
CA LYS A 173 -18.76 -16.66 -9.86
C LYS A 173 -17.66 -16.37 -10.90
N LYS A 174 -18.02 -15.90 -12.09
CA LYS A 174 -17.06 -15.55 -13.16
C LYS A 174 -16.04 -14.48 -12.75
N ILE A 175 -16.36 -13.63 -11.76
CA ILE A 175 -15.43 -12.59 -11.28
C ILE A 175 -14.12 -13.20 -10.75
N TYR A 176 -14.17 -14.37 -10.12
CA TYR A 176 -12.99 -15.03 -9.59
C TYR A 176 -12.01 -15.45 -10.70
N ILE A 177 -12.52 -15.86 -11.86
CA ILE A 177 -11.68 -16.22 -13.02
C ILE A 177 -10.98 -14.99 -13.57
N TYR A 178 -11.70 -13.86 -13.74
CA TYR A 178 -11.09 -12.60 -14.19
C TYR A 178 -10.04 -12.09 -13.23
N ILE A 179 -10.30 -12.20 -11.94
CA ILE A 179 -9.36 -11.82 -10.87
C ILE A 179 -8.09 -12.67 -10.94
N LEU A 180 -8.23 -14.00 -11.08
CA LEU A 180 -7.09 -14.91 -11.20
C LEU A 180 -6.23 -14.60 -12.43
N PHE A 181 -6.88 -14.42 -13.60
CA PHE A 181 -6.18 -14.03 -14.82
C PHE A 181 -5.43 -12.71 -14.67
N PHE A 182 -6.06 -11.73 -14.00
CA PHE A 182 -5.46 -10.44 -13.80
C PHE A 182 -4.30 -10.46 -12.78
N ILE A 183 -4.39 -11.29 -11.74
CA ILE A 183 -3.26 -11.54 -10.82
C ILE A 183 -2.08 -12.12 -11.60
N PHE A 184 -2.33 -13.12 -12.45
CA PHE A 184 -1.29 -13.72 -13.29
C PHE A 184 -0.61 -12.68 -14.19
N PHE A 185 -1.42 -11.87 -14.90
CA PHE A 185 -0.90 -10.79 -15.75
C PHE A 185 -0.04 -9.80 -14.96
N LEU A 186 -0.49 -9.38 -13.77
CA LEU A 186 0.29 -8.48 -12.93
C LEU A 186 1.57 -9.11 -12.40
N THR A 187 1.56 -10.40 -12.10
CA THR A 187 2.77 -11.13 -11.68
C THR A 187 3.85 -11.04 -12.76
N VAL A 188 3.48 -11.30 -14.01
CA VAL A 188 4.40 -11.20 -15.15
C VAL A 188 4.88 -9.77 -15.36
N LEU A 189 3.97 -8.80 -15.34
CA LEU A 189 4.31 -7.38 -15.49
C LEU A 189 5.23 -6.87 -14.36
N PHE A 190 4.96 -7.30 -13.14
CA PHE A 190 5.75 -6.93 -11.97
C PHE A 190 7.18 -7.47 -12.06
N SER A 191 7.34 -8.73 -12.50
CA SER A 191 8.65 -9.35 -12.73
C SER A 191 9.42 -8.57 -13.81
N PHE A 192 8.80 -8.32 -14.95
CA PHE A 192 9.41 -7.59 -16.05
C PHE A 192 9.87 -6.17 -15.65
N LEU A 193 9.01 -5.41 -14.98
CA LEU A 193 9.37 -4.08 -14.45
C LEU A 193 10.45 -4.17 -13.35
N GLY A 194 10.50 -5.28 -12.62
CA GLY A 194 11.51 -5.56 -11.63
C GLY A 194 12.89 -5.69 -12.25
N ASP A 195 13.01 -6.52 -13.28
CA ASP A 195 14.26 -6.76 -13.99
C ASP A 195 14.78 -5.49 -14.65
N ILE A 196 13.93 -4.75 -15.39
CA ILE A 196 14.33 -3.50 -16.03
C ILE A 196 14.84 -2.48 -15.02
N ARG A 197 14.12 -2.30 -13.90
CA ARG A 197 14.51 -1.30 -12.90
C ARG A 197 15.83 -1.63 -12.21
N GLN A 198 16.09 -2.88 -11.91
CA GLN A 198 17.30 -3.31 -11.21
C GLN A 198 18.53 -3.27 -12.11
N GLN A 199 18.34 -3.32 -13.44
CA GLN A 199 19.42 -3.32 -14.43
C GLN A 199 19.59 -1.99 -15.17
N SER A 200 18.76 -0.98 -14.85
CA SER A 200 18.80 0.32 -15.54
C SER A 200 20.14 1.08 -15.44
N ALA A 201 21.04 0.63 -14.58
CA ALA A 201 22.35 1.25 -14.36
C ALA A 201 23.55 0.47 -14.96
N GLY A 202 23.32 -0.61 -15.70
CA GLY A 202 24.41 -1.46 -16.21
C GLY A 202 24.00 -2.36 -17.37
N ASP A 203 24.92 -3.27 -17.75
CA ASP A 203 24.65 -4.26 -18.77
C ASP A 203 23.56 -5.24 -18.35
N TYR A 204 22.71 -5.65 -19.31
CA TYR A 204 21.65 -6.60 -19.05
C TYR A 204 22.20 -7.95 -18.67
N VAL A 205 21.80 -8.47 -17.50
CA VAL A 205 22.18 -9.79 -17.00
C VAL A 205 20.94 -10.68 -16.96
N ASP A 206 20.98 -11.78 -17.68
CA ASP A 206 19.91 -12.76 -17.65
C ASP A 206 19.72 -13.33 -16.24
N ASN A 207 18.45 -13.52 -15.85
CA ASN A 207 18.10 -14.07 -14.54
C ASN A 207 18.66 -13.28 -13.33
N TYR A 208 18.83 -11.98 -13.49
CA TYR A 208 19.37 -11.06 -12.49
C TYR A 208 18.74 -11.23 -11.10
N VAL A 209 17.44 -11.53 -11.06
CA VAL A 209 16.71 -11.76 -9.80
C VAL A 209 17.30 -12.89 -8.96
N TYR A 210 17.81 -13.94 -9.59
CA TYR A 210 18.42 -15.07 -8.86
C TYR A 210 19.72 -14.65 -8.19
N MET A 211 20.50 -13.80 -8.86
CA MET A 211 21.74 -13.28 -8.32
C MET A 211 21.48 -12.36 -7.12
N ILE A 212 20.61 -11.36 -7.26
CA ILE A 212 20.32 -10.41 -6.17
C ILE A 212 19.59 -11.04 -5.00
N GLY A 213 18.71 -12.01 -5.27
CA GLY A 213 17.94 -12.72 -4.25
C GLY A 213 18.69 -13.92 -3.63
N GLY A 214 19.89 -14.29 -4.17
CA GLY A 214 20.65 -15.44 -3.72
C GLY A 214 19.90 -16.76 -3.89
N ALA A 215 19.28 -16.97 -5.08
CA ALA A 215 18.47 -18.16 -5.33
C ALA A 215 19.29 -19.45 -5.15
N ASN A 216 18.75 -20.42 -4.41
CA ASN A 216 19.24 -21.78 -4.37
C ASN A 216 18.60 -22.63 -5.49
N GLU A 217 18.92 -23.92 -5.55
CA GLU A 217 18.39 -24.85 -6.56
C GLU A 217 16.85 -24.85 -6.59
N ASN A 218 16.18 -24.87 -5.44
CA ASN A 218 14.72 -24.81 -5.36
C ASN A 218 14.17 -23.45 -5.85
N GLY A 219 14.89 -22.36 -5.57
CA GLY A 219 14.53 -21.03 -6.02
C GLY A 219 14.62 -20.87 -7.53
N THR A 220 15.65 -21.43 -8.17
CA THR A 220 15.81 -21.39 -9.63
C THR A 220 14.75 -22.21 -10.37
N MET A 221 14.26 -23.30 -9.77
CA MET A 221 13.19 -24.13 -10.33
C MET A 221 11.85 -23.40 -10.43
N LEU A 222 11.60 -22.33 -9.65
CA LEU A 222 10.36 -21.56 -9.71
C LEU A 222 10.18 -20.74 -11.01
N GLY A 223 11.28 -20.47 -11.71
CA GLY A 223 11.30 -19.48 -12.76
C GLY A 223 11.33 -18.04 -12.22
N THR A 224 11.87 -17.11 -13.03
CA THR A 224 12.15 -15.72 -12.61
C THR A 224 10.92 -14.99 -12.07
N ALA A 225 9.76 -15.11 -12.73
CA ALA A 225 8.54 -14.41 -12.35
C ALA A 225 8.00 -14.83 -10.97
N LEU A 226 7.95 -16.14 -10.69
CA LEU A 226 7.47 -16.63 -9.40
C LEU A 226 8.51 -16.40 -8.29
N TYR A 227 9.80 -16.47 -8.63
CA TYR A 227 10.85 -16.15 -7.69
C TYR A 227 10.80 -14.66 -7.29
N TRP A 228 10.53 -13.72 -8.22
CA TRP A 228 10.26 -12.32 -7.91
C TRP A 228 9.09 -12.16 -6.93
N VAL A 229 7.98 -12.87 -7.17
CA VAL A 229 6.81 -12.80 -6.26
C VAL A 229 7.17 -13.32 -4.87
N TRP A 230 7.85 -14.47 -4.79
CA TRP A 230 8.30 -15.00 -3.50
C TRP A 230 9.22 -14.01 -2.78
N LEU A 231 10.20 -13.49 -3.48
CA LEU A 231 11.19 -12.57 -2.93
C LEU A 231 10.52 -11.30 -2.37
N TYR A 232 9.57 -10.73 -3.11
CA TYR A 232 8.85 -9.53 -2.68
C TYR A 232 7.90 -9.77 -1.50
N ILE A 233 7.36 -10.96 -1.33
CA ILE A 233 6.47 -11.29 -0.20
C ILE A 233 7.30 -11.69 1.03
N ALA A 234 8.38 -12.44 0.85
CA ALA A 234 9.17 -12.97 1.94
C ALA A 234 10.21 -11.97 2.49
N SER A 235 10.93 -11.23 1.61
CA SER A 235 12.00 -10.32 2.03
C SER A 235 11.56 -9.24 3.03
N PRO A 236 10.37 -8.61 2.93
CA PRO A 236 9.94 -7.64 3.93
C PRO A 236 9.77 -8.23 5.33
N ILE A 237 9.35 -9.50 5.42
CA ILE A 237 9.22 -10.19 6.71
C ILE A 237 10.61 -10.51 7.29
N TYR A 238 11.53 -10.94 6.46
CA TYR A 238 12.92 -11.15 6.92
C TYR A 238 13.58 -9.84 7.36
N ASN A 239 13.35 -8.76 6.64
CA ASN A 239 13.81 -7.45 7.05
C ASN A 239 13.13 -6.98 8.36
N LEU A 240 11.86 -7.34 8.61
CA LEU A 240 11.22 -7.10 9.91
C LEU A 240 11.93 -7.86 11.04
N TYR A 241 12.28 -9.14 10.84
CA TYR A 241 13.05 -9.92 11.82
C TYR A 241 14.39 -9.26 12.14
N LEU A 242 15.10 -8.83 11.11
CA LEU A 242 16.38 -8.14 11.28
C LEU A 242 16.21 -6.87 12.11
N ASN A 243 15.19 -6.05 11.84
CA ASN A 243 14.95 -4.81 12.57
C ASN A 243 14.49 -5.04 14.03
N PHE A 244 13.84 -6.16 14.34
CA PHE A 244 13.62 -6.58 15.72
C PHE A 244 14.93 -6.94 16.44
N ASN A 245 15.88 -7.57 15.73
CA ASN A 245 17.16 -7.96 16.32
C ASN A 245 18.07 -6.74 16.52
N VAL A 246 18.12 -5.82 15.55
CA VAL A 246 18.82 -4.54 15.70
C VAL A 246 18.25 -3.73 16.89
N ASN A 247 16.94 -3.76 17.12
CA ASN A 247 16.35 -3.13 18.31
C ASN A 247 16.87 -3.75 19.61
N ASN A 248 17.04 -5.07 19.66
CA ASN A 248 17.59 -5.73 20.86
C ASN A 248 19.01 -5.27 21.17
N GLU A 249 19.82 -4.99 20.15
CA GLU A 249 21.18 -4.45 20.29
C GLU A 249 21.15 -2.96 20.69
N MET A 250 20.16 -2.19 20.17
CA MET A 250 19.98 -0.77 20.43
C MET A 250 19.04 -0.48 21.61
N ALA A 251 18.28 -1.48 22.08
CA ALA A 251 17.29 -1.32 23.17
C ALA A 251 17.93 -0.77 24.44
N ASP A 252 19.19 -1.09 24.68
CA ASP A 252 19.97 -0.51 25.77
C ASP A 252 20.10 1.01 25.63
N ALA A 253 20.19 1.56 24.42
CA ALA A 253 20.30 2.99 24.22
C ALA A 253 19.00 3.76 24.48
N CYS A 254 17.83 3.21 24.06
CA CYS A 254 16.53 3.90 24.21
C CYS A 254 15.88 3.68 25.58
N ILE A 255 16.08 2.49 26.20
CA ILE A 255 15.39 2.10 27.42
C ILE A 255 16.32 2.26 28.65
N THR A 256 17.56 1.78 28.57
CA THR A 256 18.47 1.66 29.71
C THR A 256 19.07 3.03 30.15
N TYR A 257 19.23 3.97 29.22
CA TYR A 257 19.80 5.29 29.50
C TYR A 257 18.76 6.40 29.74
N ASN A 258 17.49 6.06 29.98
CA ASN A 258 16.39 7.03 30.04
C ASN A 258 16.26 7.92 28.80
N LYS A 259 16.72 7.43 27.67
CA LYS A 259 16.67 8.13 26.36
C LYS A 259 15.41 7.80 25.54
N VAL A 260 14.32 7.42 26.20
CA VAL A 260 13.02 7.21 25.53
C VAL A 260 12.62 8.43 24.69
N GLY A 261 12.98 9.63 25.15
CA GLY A 261 12.77 10.88 24.40
C GLY A 261 13.52 10.92 23.07
N ASP A 262 14.72 10.38 22.99
CA ASP A 262 15.54 10.38 21.77
C ASP A 262 14.96 9.43 20.71
N CYS A 263 14.27 8.36 21.09
CA CYS A 263 13.59 7.46 20.17
C CYS A 263 12.12 7.84 19.89
N PHE A 264 11.48 8.62 20.76
CA PHE A 264 10.08 9.02 20.60
C PHE A 264 9.88 10.00 19.46
N SER A 265 10.72 11.03 19.33
CA SER A 265 10.65 11.98 18.22
C SER A 265 10.85 11.27 16.86
N PRO A 266 11.88 10.44 16.65
CA PRO A 266 12.02 9.61 15.46
C PRO A 266 10.84 8.67 15.19
N TYR A 267 10.24 8.10 16.25
CA TYR A 267 9.05 7.25 16.10
C TYR A 267 7.86 8.05 15.53
N ILE A 268 7.56 9.21 16.11
CA ILE A 268 6.46 10.05 15.61
C ILE A 268 6.72 10.48 14.18
N SER A 269 7.92 10.95 13.85
CA SER A 269 8.24 11.48 12.53
C SER A 269 8.33 10.42 11.42
N ASN A 270 8.70 9.17 11.76
CA ASN A 270 8.91 8.11 10.75
C ASN A 270 7.79 7.07 10.70
N VAL A 271 7.02 6.90 11.77
CA VAL A 271 6.00 5.84 11.88
C VAL A 271 4.57 6.39 11.85
N VAL A 272 4.35 7.61 12.34
CA VAL A 272 3.01 8.18 12.54
C VAL A 272 2.74 9.36 11.61
N MET A 273 3.70 10.26 11.49
CA MET A 273 3.55 11.51 10.74
C MET A 273 3.74 11.29 9.22
N PRO A 274 2.93 11.93 8.38
CA PRO A 274 3.18 11.89 6.94
C PRO A 274 4.59 12.41 6.59
N ASN A 275 5.31 11.65 5.76
CA ASN A 275 6.70 11.96 5.37
C ASN A 275 6.87 13.34 4.75
N THR A 276 5.85 13.85 4.05
CA THR A 276 5.85 15.21 3.50
C THR A 276 5.97 16.25 4.61
N ILE A 277 5.29 16.03 5.74
CA ILE A 277 5.33 16.93 6.90
C ILE A 277 6.64 16.74 7.65
N SER A 278 7.04 15.48 7.93
CA SER A 278 8.26 15.19 8.70
C SER A 278 9.51 15.73 8.01
N LYS A 279 9.60 15.62 6.69
CA LYS A 279 10.70 16.23 5.89
C LYS A 279 10.68 17.75 5.94
N TYR A 280 9.49 18.37 5.89
CA TYR A 280 9.36 19.83 5.94
C TYR A 280 9.82 20.42 7.26
N ILE A 281 9.61 19.75 8.39
CA ILE A 281 10.12 20.15 9.70
C ILE A 281 11.57 19.73 9.97
N GLY A 282 12.26 19.17 8.96
CA GLY A 282 13.66 18.76 9.07
C GLY A 282 13.88 17.51 9.93
N ALA A 283 12.85 16.66 10.13
CA ALA A 283 13.01 15.45 10.93
C ALA A 283 13.91 14.43 10.22
N GLU A 284 14.80 13.83 10.98
CA GLU A 284 15.68 12.77 10.48
C GLU A 284 14.87 11.57 10.01
N GLN A 285 15.22 11.08 8.82
CA GLN A 285 14.60 9.88 8.25
C GLN A 285 15.41 8.66 8.65
N ILE A 286 14.74 7.69 9.28
CA ILE A 286 15.36 6.44 9.68
C ILE A 286 15.18 5.42 8.56
N ASP A 287 16.29 4.84 8.12
CA ASP A 287 16.28 3.71 7.21
C ASP A 287 16.10 2.40 7.97
N ILE A 288 15.58 1.41 7.30
CA ILE A 288 15.48 0.04 7.81
C ILE A 288 16.73 -0.74 7.48
N GLU A 289 17.12 -1.65 8.35
CA GLU A 289 18.12 -2.65 8.00
C GLU A 289 17.51 -3.69 7.04
N SER A 290 18.27 -4.10 6.05
CA SER A 290 17.85 -5.10 5.06
C SER A 290 18.87 -6.23 4.96
N VAL A 291 18.37 -7.46 4.81
CA VAL A 291 19.22 -8.66 4.64
C VAL A 291 20.08 -8.55 3.39
N VAL A 292 19.52 -7.95 2.34
CA VAL A 292 20.20 -7.67 1.07
C VAL A 292 20.04 -6.20 0.76
N GLN A 293 21.15 -5.47 0.58
CA GLN A 293 21.16 -4.01 0.36
C GLN A 293 20.23 -3.54 -0.76
N ASN A 294 20.19 -4.27 -1.88
CA ASN A 294 19.36 -3.91 -3.04
C ASN A 294 17.88 -4.30 -2.87
N LEU A 295 17.53 -5.02 -1.79
CA LEU A 295 16.18 -5.44 -1.46
C LEU A 295 15.72 -4.79 -0.15
N ASN A 296 15.75 -3.46 -0.14
CA ASN A 296 15.45 -2.61 1.01
C ASN A 296 13.95 -2.43 1.31
N VAL A 297 13.09 -3.29 0.75
CA VAL A 297 11.66 -3.28 1.07
C VAL A 297 11.48 -3.93 2.45
N GLY A 298 10.92 -3.19 3.39
CA GLY A 298 10.55 -3.71 4.70
C GLY A 298 9.05 -3.58 4.92
N THR A 299 8.54 -4.36 5.89
CA THR A 299 7.14 -4.19 6.28
C THR A 299 6.90 -2.77 6.81
N GLY A 300 5.65 -2.31 6.76
CA GLY A 300 5.26 -1.05 7.38
C GLY A 300 5.52 -0.98 8.89
N TYR A 301 5.88 -2.11 9.51
CA TYR A 301 6.22 -2.22 10.93
C TYR A 301 7.73 -2.14 11.20
N ALA A 302 8.58 -2.23 10.18
CA ALA A 302 10.02 -2.38 10.37
C ALA A 302 10.65 -1.20 11.12
N LYS A 303 10.26 0.04 10.81
CA LYS A 303 10.74 1.23 11.54
C LYS A 303 10.28 1.23 13.00
N ALA A 304 9.04 0.85 13.26
CA ALA A 304 8.51 0.75 14.62
C ALA A 304 9.22 -0.36 15.42
N ALA A 305 9.50 -1.49 14.76
CA ALA A 305 10.25 -2.60 15.33
C ALA A 305 11.68 -2.20 15.66
N ARG A 306 12.35 -1.46 14.79
CA ARG A 306 13.71 -0.96 15.00
C ARG A 306 13.80 -0.01 16.21
N LEU A 307 12.82 0.89 16.37
CA LEU A 307 12.85 1.91 17.44
C LEU A 307 12.43 1.38 18.81
N PHE A 308 11.31 0.64 18.87
CA PHE A 308 10.71 0.20 20.13
C PHE A 308 10.34 -1.29 20.17
N GLY A 309 10.93 -2.10 19.29
CA GLY A 309 10.66 -3.53 19.24
C GLY A 309 9.17 -3.84 19.06
N LEU A 310 8.71 -4.88 19.75
CA LEU A 310 7.32 -5.34 19.68
C LEU A 310 6.34 -4.27 20.22
N ALA A 311 6.71 -3.52 21.25
CA ALA A 311 5.88 -2.44 21.80
C ALA A 311 5.63 -1.34 20.76
N GLY A 312 6.64 -0.99 19.96
CA GLY A 312 6.52 -0.05 18.87
C GLY A 312 5.54 -0.53 17.79
N VAL A 313 5.60 -1.79 17.44
CA VAL A 313 4.68 -2.38 16.45
C VAL A 313 3.23 -2.40 16.97
N ILE A 314 3.01 -2.81 18.22
CA ILE A 314 1.68 -2.83 18.81
C ILE A 314 1.10 -1.42 18.95
N SER A 315 1.92 -0.43 19.34
CA SER A 315 1.46 0.96 19.37
C SER A 315 1.10 1.48 17.99
N GLN A 316 1.86 1.13 16.94
CA GLN A 316 1.53 1.48 15.55
C GLN A 316 0.20 0.84 15.09
N ILE A 317 -0.04 -0.44 15.39
CA ILE A 317 -1.31 -1.12 15.09
C ILE A 317 -2.47 -0.43 15.81
N THR A 318 -2.28 -0.03 17.06
CA THR A 318 -3.29 0.70 17.84
C THR A 318 -3.59 2.06 17.22
N LEU A 319 -2.57 2.83 16.85
CA LEU A 319 -2.72 4.12 16.17
C LEU A 319 -3.41 3.97 14.81
N GLN A 320 -3.08 2.93 14.05
CA GLN A 320 -3.74 2.61 12.78
C GLN A 320 -5.24 2.29 12.99
N PHE A 321 -5.57 1.55 14.03
CA PHE A 321 -6.96 1.28 14.40
C PHE A 321 -7.71 2.56 14.78
N LEU A 322 -7.12 3.41 15.61
CA LEU A 322 -7.70 4.70 15.98
C LEU A 322 -7.90 5.60 14.75
N PHE A 323 -6.92 5.66 13.86
CA PHE A 323 -7.03 6.39 12.60
C PHE A 323 -8.19 5.87 11.74
N TYR A 324 -8.37 4.54 11.66
CA TYR A 324 -9.52 3.96 10.98
C TYR A 324 -10.84 4.40 11.60
N VAL A 325 -10.99 4.30 12.93
CA VAL A 325 -12.23 4.62 13.64
C VAL A 325 -12.58 6.10 13.52
N ILE A 326 -11.61 6.98 13.79
CA ILE A 326 -11.79 8.43 13.71
C ILE A 326 -12.15 8.84 12.28
N GLY A 327 -11.38 8.40 11.30
CA GLY A 327 -11.64 8.70 9.90
C GLY A 327 -12.98 8.17 9.41
N TYR A 328 -13.40 6.97 9.85
CA TYR A 328 -14.73 6.42 9.53
C TYR A 328 -15.87 7.26 10.12
N ILE A 329 -15.71 7.79 11.33
CA ILE A 329 -16.70 8.66 11.99
C ILE A 329 -16.79 10.01 11.25
N LEU A 330 -15.65 10.61 10.95
CA LEU A 330 -15.56 11.92 10.27
C LEU A 330 -16.03 11.86 8.81
N THR A 331 -15.93 10.68 8.18
CA THR A 331 -16.34 10.53 6.79
C THR A 331 -17.86 10.48 6.64
N PRO A 332 -18.46 11.31 5.76
CA PRO A 332 -19.90 11.29 5.50
C PRO A 332 -20.40 9.88 5.10
N SER A 333 -21.58 9.50 5.60
CA SER A 333 -22.12 8.14 5.50
C SER A 333 -22.14 7.57 4.08
N ARG A 334 -22.41 8.40 3.08
CA ARG A 334 -22.49 7.99 1.66
C ARG A 334 -21.13 7.58 1.06
N VAL A 335 -20.01 8.12 1.56
CA VAL A 335 -18.67 7.79 1.09
C VAL A 335 -17.86 6.95 2.08
N ARG A 336 -18.46 6.49 3.20
CA ARG A 336 -17.80 5.58 4.15
C ARG A 336 -17.33 4.28 3.51
N VAL A 337 -18.04 3.82 2.49
CA VAL A 337 -17.64 2.64 1.71
C VAL A 337 -16.31 2.91 0.99
N VAL A 338 -16.18 4.09 0.37
CA VAL A 338 -14.95 4.55 -0.31
C VAL A 338 -13.79 4.58 0.67
N TYR A 339 -13.99 5.23 1.82
CA TYR A 339 -13.00 5.30 2.90
C TYR A 339 -12.58 3.90 3.36
N THR A 340 -13.54 3.01 3.62
CA THR A 340 -13.27 1.64 4.10
C THR A 340 -12.48 0.81 3.09
N ILE A 341 -12.84 0.88 1.79
CA ILE A 341 -12.13 0.15 0.73
C ILE A 341 -10.70 0.67 0.62
N TYR A 342 -10.54 1.98 0.59
CA TYR A 342 -9.22 2.60 0.50
C TYR A 342 -8.34 2.25 1.70
N PHE A 343 -8.86 2.41 2.92
CA PHE A 343 -8.14 2.03 4.13
C PHE A 343 -7.73 0.56 4.11
N SER A 344 -8.64 -0.32 3.66
CA SER A 344 -8.34 -1.75 3.54
C SER A 344 -7.24 -2.03 2.52
N ALA A 345 -7.23 -1.34 1.38
CA ALA A 345 -6.16 -1.48 0.41
C ALA A 345 -4.80 -1.09 1.00
N LEU A 346 -4.70 0.06 1.68
CA LEU A 346 -3.45 0.48 2.32
C LEU A 346 -3.02 -0.47 3.44
N SER A 347 -3.97 -0.94 4.25
CA SER A 347 -3.68 -1.87 5.34
C SER A 347 -3.12 -3.21 4.85
N PHE A 348 -3.54 -3.69 3.68
CA PHE A 348 -2.94 -4.87 3.07
C PHE A 348 -1.46 -4.65 2.76
N PHE A 349 -1.09 -3.44 2.32
CA PHE A 349 0.30 -3.11 1.97
C PHE A 349 1.21 -2.90 3.18
N MET A 350 0.71 -2.97 4.41
CA MET A 350 1.57 -2.98 5.60
C MET A 350 2.57 -4.16 5.62
N ILE A 351 2.35 -5.19 4.81
CA ILE A 351 3.35 -6.25 4.61
C ILE A 351 4.58 -5.76 3.82
N PHE A 352 4.45 -4.67 3.02
CA PHE A 352 5.52 -4.17 2.16
C PHE A 352 6.05 -2.81 2.58
N ASP A 353 5.19 -1.94 3.13
CA ASP A 353 5.55 -0.57 3.49
C ASP A 353 4.45 0.11 4.31
N ASN A 354 4.81 1.14 5.08
CA ASN A 354 3.84 2.00 5.76
C ASN A 354 3.31 3.08 4.82
N LEU A 355 2.30 2.75 4.02
CA LEU A 355 1.69 3.70 3.09
C LEU A 355 0.89 4.81 3.77
N PHE A 356 0.53 4.65 5.04
CA PHE A 356 -0.22 5.69 5.79
C PHE A 356 0.60 6.95 6.04
N VAL A 357 1.94 6.84 6.05
CA VAL A 357 2.84 7.99 6.22
C VAL A 357 3.32 8.58 4.91
N LYS A 358 3.02 7.97 3.77
CA LYS A 358 3.36 8.54 2.46
C LYS A 358 2.33 9.58 2.06
N GLY A 359 2.78 10.78 1.73
CA GLY A 359 1.90 11.92 1.44
C GLY A 359 0.89 11.63 0.34
N GLU A 360 1.32 11.01 -0.76
CA GLU A 360 0.50 10.64 -1.91
C GLU A 360 -0.67 9.70 -1.56
N PHE A 361 -0.55 8.91 -0.52
CA PHE A 361 -1.62 8.06 -0.01
C PHE A 361 -2.38 8.70 1.14
N PHE A 362 -1.71 9.46 1.99
CA PHE A 362 -2.36 10.14 3.11
C PHE A 362 -3.38 11.19 2.64
N PHE A 363 -3.03 12.01 1.65
CA PHE A 363 -3.93 13.06 1.14
C PHE A 363 -5.20 12.51 0.48
N VAL A 364 -5.20 11.27 0.01
CA VAL A 364 -6.42 10.61 -0.51
C VAL A 364 -7.54 10.58 0.54
N PHE A 365 -7.22 10.35 1.82
CA PHE A 365 -8.22 10.38 2.90
C PHE A 365 -8.88 11.75 3.02
N ILE A 366 -8.09 12.81 2.92
CA ILE A 366 -8.57 14.20 2.98
C ILE A 366 -9.47 14.48 1.78
N ILE A 367 -9.06 14.10 0.58
CA ILE A 367 -9.84 14.28 -0.64
C ILE A 367 -11.18 13.53 -0.56
N ILE A 368 -11.20 12.28 -0.08
CA ILE A 368 -12.43 11.49 0.13
C ILE A 368 -13.39 12.22 1.08
N MET A 369 -12.89 12.79 2.19
CA MET A 369 -13.71 13.53 3.15
C MET A 369 -14.28 14.81 2.53
N ILE A 370 -13.47 15.57 1.78
CA ILE A 370 -13.89 16.79 1.07
C ILE A 370 -14.99 16.45 0.06
N ILE A 371 -14.75 15.46 -0.81
CA ILE A 371 -15.74 15.00 -1.80
C ILE A 371 -17.03 14.56 -1.09
N GLY A 372 -16.89 13.78 -0.02
CA GLY A 372 -18.03 13.35 0.76
C GLY A 372 -18.85 14.52 1.31
N LYS A 373 -18.20 15.55 1.81
CA LYS A 373 -18.89 16.73 2.37
C LYS A 373 -19.64 17.54 1.29
N PHE A 374 -19.01 17.76 0.12
CA PHE A 374 -19.60 18.62 -0.91
C PHE A 374 -20.59 17.90 -1.83
N PHE A 375 -20.36 16.63 -2.15
CA PHE A 375 -21.15 15.91 -3.15
C PHE A 375 -22.14 14.89 -2.55
N SER A 376 -22.12 14.68 -1.23
CA SER A 376 -23.06 13.78 -0.57
C SER A 376 -24.28 14.49 0.05
N SER A 377 -24.37 15.81 -0.06
CA SER A 377 -25.54 16.56 0.41
C SER A 377 -26.83 16.06 -0.27
N PRO A 378 -27.93 15.90 0.46
CA PRO A 378 -29.19 15.53 -0.15
C PRO A 378 -29.55 16.62 -1.18
N ILE A 379 -29.98 16.20 -2.38
CA ILE A 379 -30.73 17.07 -3.23
C ILE A 379 -31.94 17.49 -2.37
N LYS A 380 -32.08 18.77 -2.05
CA LYS A 380 -33.38 19.27 -1.67
C LYS A 380 -34.27 18.92 -2.87
N GLU A 381 -35.03 17.83 -2.80
CA GLU A 381 -36.16 17.63 -3.68
C GLU A 381 -37.04 18.85 -3.44
N ASN A 382 -36.98 19.79 -4.37
CA ASN A 382 -38.05 20.76 -4.51
C ASN A 382 -39.28 19.91 -4.87
N PHE A 383 -39.98 19.47 -3.86
CA PHE A 383 -41.38 19.15 -3.96
C PHE A 383 -42.07 20.50 -4.27
N GLU A 384 -41.96 20.94 -5.52
CA GLU A 384 -43.00 21.79 -6.08
C GLU A 384 -44.28 20.98 -5.99
N LYS A 385 -45.05 21.31 -4.97
CA LYS A 385 -46.45 21.00 -4.88
C LYS A 385 -47.08 21.44 -6.21
N LYS A 386 -47.30 20.50 -7.10
CA LYS A 386 -48.34 20.62 -8.08
C LYS A 386 -49.64 20.44 -7.30
N MET A 387 -50.22 21.56 -6.87
CA MET A 387 -51.66 21.66 -6.67
C MET A 387 -52.37 21.66 -8.01
#